data_eb029bf51355512855f8e7702980400e
#
_entry.id   eb029bf51355512855f8e7702980400e
#
_cell.length_a   1.000
_cell.length_b   1.000
_cell.length_c   1.000
_cell.angle_alpha   90.00
_cell.angle_beta   90.00
_cell.angle_gamma   90.00
#
_symmetry.space_group_name_H-M   'P 1'
#
loop_
_entity.id
_entity.type
_entity.pdbx_description
1 polymer ?
#
loop_
_entity_poly.entity_id
_entity_poly.type
_entity_poly.pdbx_seq_one_letter_code
_entity_poly.pdbx_strand_id
1 'polypeptide(L)'
;WKVPAGMDELPLMSARFEKARELGFDIVPYIRVYKENQNLEELINLLKEKAAYLSYPIDGLVAAYNDIAYGLSLGVTDKYPRHSLAYKFYDDEFETVLTDIEWTMGKSGQLTPTAVFEPVDIDGTSVSRASLHNVSIFKGFYLHKYDTVSVYKANQIIPQISQNITRGYNTGEKFIIPKI
;
A
#
# COMPACT_ATOMS: atom_id res chain seq x y z
N TRP A 1 5.01 -13.80 -11.85
CA TRP A 1 6.34 -14.42 -11.81
C TRP A 1 6.36 -15.58 -12.81
N LYS A 2 7.11 -15.45 -13.90
CA LYS A 2 7.44 -16.60 -14.75
C LYS A 2 8.74 -17.16 -14.22
N VAL A 3 8.71 -18.39 -13.71
CA VAL A 3 9.91 -19.14 -13.37
C VAL A 3 10.68 -19.41 -14.66
N PRO A 4 12.03 -19.29 -14.67
CA PRO A 4 12.84 -19.63 -15.85
C PRO A 4 12.50 -21.03 -16.38
N ALA A 5 12.62 -21.22 -17.68
CA ALA A 5 12.46 -22.53 -18.33
C ALA A 5 13.36 -23.59 -17.67
N GLY A 6 12.91 -24.82 -17.55
CA GLY A 6 13.66 -25.94 -16.94
C GLY A 6 13.27 -26.29 -15.50
N MET A 7 12.21 -25.67 -14.96
CA MET A 7 11.68 -26.03 -13.63
C MET A 7 10.27 -26.65 -13.71
N ASP A 8 9.79 -26.97 -14.92
CA ASP A 8 8.41 -27.47 -15.13
C ASP A 8 8.17 -28.85 -14.48
N GLU A 9 9.22 -29.61 -14.26
CA GLU A 9 9.16 -30.90 -13.54
C GLU A 9 8.90 -30.74 -12.03
N LEU A 10 9.08 -29.55 -11.47
CA LEU A 10 8.88 -29.29 -10.06
C LEU A 10 7.43 -28.84 -9.80
N PRO A 11 6.59 -29.67 -9.17
CA PRO A 11 5.16 -29.38 -9.01
C PRO A 11 4.86 -28.34 -7.93
N LEU A 12 5.81 -28.08 -7.02
CA LEU A 12 5.63 -27.18 -5.89
C LEU A 12 6.40 -25.86 -6.10
N MET A 13 5.73 -24.75 -5.82
CA MET A 13 6.35 -23.41 -5.89
C MET A 13 7.58 -23.30 -4.99
N SER A 14 7.50 -23.84 -3.76
CA SER A 14 8.63 -23.85 -2.83
C SER A 14 9.82 -24.64 -3.37
N ALA A 15 9.58 -25.76 -4.08
CA ALA A 15 10.67 -26.52 -4.70
C ALA A 15 11.36 -25.73 -5.83
N ARG A 16 10.59 -24.95 -6.59
CA ARG A 16 11.16 -24.04 -7.60
C ARG A 16 11.98 -22.93 -6.98
N PHE A 17 11.56 -22.39 -5.84
CA PHE A 17 12.35 -21.38 -5.11
C PHE A 17 13.67 -21.97 -4.61
N GLU A 18 13.66 -23.16 -4.02
CA GLU A 18 14.90 -23.81 -3.58
C GLU A 18 15.84 -24.10 -4.77
N LYS A 19 15.27 -24.59 -5.88
CA LYS A 19 16.08 -24.82 -7.10
C LYS A 19 16.69 -23.52 -7.65
N ALA A 20 15.96 -22.42 -7.65
CA ALA A 20 16.47 -21.13 -8.06
C ALA A 20 17.60 -20.65 -7.12
N ARG A 21 17.47 -20.87 -5.80
CA ARG A 21 18.53 -20.57 -4.82
C ARG A 21 19.80 -21.39 -5.09
N GLU A 22 19.67 -22.70 -5.37
CA GLU A 22 20.79 -23.55 -5.75
C GLU A 22 21.52 -23.05 -7.01
N LEU A 23 20.79 -22.41 -7.93
CA LEU A 23 21.34 -21.81 -9.14
C LEU A 23 21.94 -20.40 -8.92
N GLY A 24 21.97 -19.91 -7.66
CA GLY A 24 22.58 -18.63 -7.29
C GLY A 24 21.66 -17.42 -7.41
N PHE A 25 20.34 -17.60 -7.55
CA PHE A 25 19.40 -16.49 -7.54
C PHE A 25 18.99 -16.11 -6.12
N ASP A 26 18.92 -14.82 -5.85
CA ASP A 26 18.32 -14.29 -4.64
C ASP A 26 16.80 -14.51 -4.65
N ILE A 27 16.31 -15.20 -3.62
CA ILE A 27 14.89 -15.53 -3.49
C ILE A 27 14.28 -14.73 -2.36
N VAL A 28 13.12 -14.13 -2.64
CA VAL A 28 12.33 -13.43 -1.60
C VAL A 28 12.05 -14.36 -0.41
N PRO A 29 12.10 -13.87 0.83
CA PRO A 29 11.72 -14.64 2.00
C PRO A 29 10.33 -15.23 1.86
N TYR A 30 10.18 -16.50 2.19
CA TYR A 30 8.87 -17.15 2.25
C TYR A 30 8.79 -18.14 3.41
N ILE A 31 7.56 -18.44 3.82
CA ILE A 31 7.24 -19.46 4.83
C ILE A 31 6.19 -20.37 4.24
N ARG A 32 6.35 -21.69 4.44
CA ARG A 32 5.28 -22.65 4.12
C ARG A 32 4.31 -22.74 5.28
N VAL A 33 3.02 -22.53 4.97
CA VAL A 33 1.93 -22.63 5.94
C VAL A 33 1.20 -23.94 5.67
N TYR A 34 1.03 -24.74 6.70
CA TYR A 34 0.27 -25.99 6.67
C TYR A 34 -1.09 -25.77 7.35
N LYS A 35 -2.06 -26.59 7.00
CA LYS A 35 -3.48 -26.39 7.37
C LYS A 35 -3.76 -26.45 8.89
N GLU A 36 -2.82 -26.92 9.69
CA GLU A 36 -3.02 -27.18 11.11
C GLU A 36 -2.23 -26.20 12.00
N ASN A 37 -2.99 -25.45 12.81
CA ASN A 37 -2.55 -24.75 14.02
C ASN A 37 -1.36 -23.76 13.92
N GLN A 38 -1.19 -23.03 12.82
CA GLN A 38 -0.20 -21.97 12.76
C GLN A 38 -0.87 -20.61 13.03
N ASN A 39 -0.31 -19.84 13.95
CA ASN A 39 -0.70 -18.47 14.17
C ASN A 39 -0.24 -17.61 12.98
N LEU A 40 -1.19 -17.23 12.14
CA LEU A 40 -0.89 -16.49 10.89
C LEU A 40 -0.25 -15.14 11.19
N GLU A 41 -0.64 -14.50 12.27
CA GLU A 41 -0.11 -13.19 12.71
C GLU A 41 1.38 -13.28 13.07
N GLU A 42 1.78 -14.32 13.80
CA GLU A 42 3.20 -14.57 14.11
C GLU A 42 4.02 -14.78 12.85
N LEU A 43 3.49 -15.53 11.87
CA LEU A 43 4.19 -15.77 10.62
C LEU A 43 4.32 -14.50 9.76
N ILE A 44 3.31 -13.65 9.76
CA ILE A 44 3.35 -12.34 9.11
C ILE A 44 4.44 -11.47 9.75
N ASN A 45 4.48 -11.38 11.06
CA ASN A 45 5.47 -10.60 11.79
C ASN A 45 6.90 -11.13 11.55
N LEU A 46 7.08 -12.44 11.56
CA LEU A 46 8.38 -13.06 11.25
C LEU A 46 8.87 -12.71 9.82
N LEU A 47 7.97 -12.67 8.84
CA LEU A 47 8.33 -12.26 7.47
C LEU A 47 8.65 -10.76 7.38
N LYS A 48 7.93 -9.91 8.12
CA LYS A 48 8.25 -8.47 8.24
C LYS A 48 9.66 -8.25 8.81
N GLU A 49 9.97 -8.88 9.94
CA GLU A 49 11.29 -8.80 10.57
C GLU A 49 12.41 -9.28 9.64
N LYS A 50 12.17 -10.39 8.95
CA LYS A 50 13.14 -10.93 7.99
C LYS A 50 13.36 -10.01 6.80
N ALA A 51 12.31 -9.38 6.27
CA ALA A 51 12.43 -8.40 5.20
C ALA A 51 13.19 -7.15 5.66
N ALA A 52 12.91 -6.65 6.87
CA ALA A 52 13.63 -5.53 7.47
C ALA A 52 15.12 -5.85 7.66
N TYR A 53 15.46 -7.03 8.17
CA TYR A 53 16.85 -7.48 8.30
C TYR A 53 17.59 -7.52 6.95
N LEU A 54 16.91 -7.92 5.87
CA LEU A 54 17.47 -7.96 4.52
C LEU A 54 17.40 -6.60 3.79
N SER A 55 16.91 -5.56 4.46
CA SER A 55 16.68 -4.22 3.89
C SER A 55 15.78 -4.23 2.65
N TYR A 56 14.83 -5.15 2.61
CA TYR A 56 13.82 -5.18 1.55
C TYR A 56 12.60 -4.32 1.94
N PRO A 57 12.33 -3.22 1.23
CA PRO A 57 11.08 -2.49 1.42
C PRO A 57 9.91 -3.36 0.95
N ILE A 58 8.96 -3.63 1.84
CA ILE A 58 7.76 -4.43 1.52
C ILE A 58 6.50 -3.67 1.95
N ASP A 59 5.51 -3.62 1.07
CA ASP A 59 4.19 -3.03 1.32
C ASP A 59 3.11 -4.08 1.62
N GLY A 60 3.49 -5.35 1.62
CA GLY A 60 2.58 -6.45 1.87
C GLY A 60 3.20 -7.83 1.62
N LEU A 61 2.37 -8.85 1.76
CA LEU A 61 2.73 -10.24 1.51
C LEU A 61 1.79 -10.85 0.48
N VAL A 62 2.23 -11.92 -0.16
CA VAL A 62 1.38 -12.71 -1.04
C VAL A 62 1.25 -14.12 -0.48
N ALA A 63 0.03 -14.50 -0.12
CA ALA A 63 -0.31 -15.88 0.19
C ALA A 63 -0.68 -16.60 -1.12
N ALA A 64 -0.06 -17.74 -1.41
CA ALA A 64 -0.33 -18.50 -2.62
C ALA A 64 -0.33 -20.00 -2.34
N TYR A 65 -1.07 -20.75 -3.15
CA TYR A 65 -1.00 -22.21 -3.09
C TYR A 65 0.37 -22.70 -3.53
N ASN A 66 0.93 -23.63 -2.75
CA ASN A 66 2.25 -24.19 -3.05
C ASN A 66 2.19 -25.22 -4.21
N ASP A 67 1.08 -25.95 -4.34
CA ASP A 67 0.83 -26.84 -5.49
C ASP A 67 0.44 -26.01 -6.71
N ILE A 68 1.27 -26.03 -7.74
CA ILE A 68 1.13 -25.21 -8.94
C ILE A 68 -0.06 -25.68 -9.79
N ALA A 69 -0.21 -26.99 -9.97
CA ALA A 69 -1.28 -27.56 -10.78
C ALA A 69 -2.66 -27.26 -10.16
N TYR A 70 -2.76 -27.45 -8.84
CA TYR A 70 -3.97 -27.07 -8.11
C TYR A 70 -4.24 -25.56 -8.21
N GLY A 71 -3.23 -24.74 -7.99
CA GLY A 71 -3.37 -23.28 -8.13
C GLY A 71 -3.91 -22.88 -9.49
N LEU A 72 -3.34 -23.40 -10.57
CA LEU A 72 -3.79 -23.13 -11.94
C LEU A 72 -5.21 -23.61 -12.20
N SER A 73 -5.63 -24.72 -11.59
CA SER A 73 -6.99 -25.26 -11.75
C SER A 73 -8.09 -24.34 -11.20
N LEU A 74 -7.75 -23.44 -10.27
CA LEU A 74 -8.69 -22.46 -9.71
C LEU A 74 -9.05 -21.34 -10.70
N GLY A 75 -8.29 -21.21 -11.78
CA GLY A 75 -8.51 -20.20 -12.82
C GLY A 75 -8.18 -18.78 -12.37
N VAL A 76 -8.76 -17.84 -13.12
CA VAL A 76 -8.55 -16.39 -12.92
C VAL A 76 -9.91 -15.69 -12.77
N THR A 77 -9.92 -14.55 -12.10
CA THR A 77 -11.00 -13.56 -12.22
C THR A 77 -10.73 -12.70 -13.45
N ASP A 78 -11.52 -11.66 -13.68
CA ASP A 78 -11.31 -10.74 -14.81
C ASP A 78 -9.89 -10.12 -14.84
N LYS A 79 -9.22 -10.01 -13.69
CA LYS A 79 -7.91 -9.35 -13.56
C LYS A 79 -6.86 -10.16 -12.78
N TYR A 80 -7.26 -11.05 -11.89
CA TYR A 80 -6.35 -11.66 -10.91
C TYR A 80 -6.46 -13.17 -10.84
N PRO A 81 -5.34 -13.89 -10.61
CA PRO A 81 -5.37 -15.32 -10.39
C PRO A 81 -6.05 -15.65 -9.05
N ARG A 82 -6.82 -16.75 -9.03
CA ARG A 82 -7.51 -17.22 -7.80
C ARG A 82 -6.60 -17.99 -6.86
N HIS A 83 -5.41 -18.35 -7.30
CA HIS A 83 -4.44 -19.12 -6.51
C HIS A 83 -3.59 -18.27 -5.57
N SER A 84 -3.74 -16.95 -5.59
CA SER A 84 -2.96 -16.06 -4.73
C SER A 84 -3.82 -14.93 -4.20
N LEU A 85 -3.49 -14.50 -2.97
CA LEU A 85 -4.13 -13.39 -2.27
C LEU A 85 -3.04 -12.43 -1.79
N ALA A 86 -3.15 -11.17 -2.14
CA ALA A 86 -2.30 -10.13 -1.60
C ALA A 86 -2.85 -9.67 -0.23
N TYR A 87 -1.99 -9.67 0.77
CA TYR A 87 -2.23 -9.09 2.08
C TYR A 87 -1.37 -7.82 2.18
N LYS A 88 -2.00 -6.66 2.10
CA LYS A 88 -1.31 -5.38 2.25
C LYS A 88 -1.22 -5.01 3.71
N PHE A 89 -0.08 -4.45 4.09
CA PHE A 89 0.05 -3.85 5.42
C PHE A 89 -0.78 -2.57 5.46
N TYR A 90 -1.28 -2.25 6.63
CA TYR A 90 -1.80 -0.92 6.87
C TYR A 90 -0.61 0.03 6.96
N ASP A 91 -0.67 1.11 6.21
CA ASP A 91 0.28 2.19 6.36
C ASP A 91 0.02 2.89 7.70
N ASP A 92 1.07 3.25 8.43
CA ASP A 92 0.93 4.00 9.67
C ASP A 92 0.31 5.38 9.35
N GLU A 93 -0.68 5.77 10.15
CA GLU A 93 -1.38 7.04 10.01
C GLU A 93 -0.87 8.04 11.04
N PHE A 94 -0.65 9.27 10.61
CA PHE A 94 -0.12 10.36 11.42
C PHE A 94 -1.09 11.54 11.41
N GLU A 95 -1.36 12.10 12.59
CA GLU A 95 -2.23 13.28 12.70
C GLU A 95 -1.43 14.55 12.48
N THR A 96 -2.02 15.50 11.74
CA THR A 96 -1.47 16.83 11.50
C THR A 96 -2.56 17.85 11.26
N VAL A 97 -2.21 19.15 11.28
CA VAL A 97 -3.14 20.26 11.11
C VAL A 97 -3.10 20.78 9.69
N LEU A 98 -4.25 20.78 9.02
CA LEU A 98 -4.42 21.32 7.68
C LEU A 98 -4.30 22.85 7.69
N THR A 99 -3.38 23.40 6.93
CA THR A 99 -3.13 24.86 6.87
C THR A 99 -3.70 25.50 5.62
N ASP A 100 -3.66 24.81 4.46
CA ASP A 100 -4.12 25.37 3.21
C ASP A 100 -4.47 24.27 2.18
N ILE A 101 -5.09 24.68 1.06
CA ILE A 101 -5.32 23.85 -0.14
C ILE A 101 -4.74 24.58 -1.35
N GLU A 102 -3.72 24.02 -1.93
CA GLU A 102 -3.14 24.49 -3.20
C GLU A 102 -3.92 23.89 -4.38
N TRP A 103 -4.21 24.71 -5.39
CA TRP A 103 -4.91 24.30 -6.60
C TRP A 103 -3.99 24.38 -7.80
N THR A 104 -3.83 23.28 -8.51
CA THR A 104 -3.01 23.23 -9.72
C THR A 104 -3.88 22.83 -10.91
N MET A 105 -3.76 23.57 -12.01
CA MET A 105 -4.45 23.23 -13.27
C MET A 105 -3.50 22.45 -14.17
N GLY A 106 -3.90 21.25 -14.55
CA GLY A 106 -3.19 20.42 -15.53
C GLY A 106 -3.38 20.93 -16.97
N LYS A 107 -2.56 20.45 -17.90
CA LYS A 107 -2.65 20.80 -19.33
C LYS A 107 -4.01 20.48 -19.97
N SER A 108 -4.74 19.52 -19.43
CA SER A 108 -6.10 19.12 -19.84
C SER A 108 -7.21 20.01 -19.27
N GLY A 109 -6.89 21.06 -18.52
CA GLY A 109 -7.87 21.88 -17.79
C GLY A 109 -8.39 21.24 -16.50
N GLN A 110 -7.85 20.08 -16.10
CA GLN A 110 -8.24 19.42 -14.86
C GLN A 110 -7.65 20.14 -13.64
N LEU A 111 -8.50 20.52 -12.69
CA LEU A 111 -8.10 21.14 -11.44
C LEU A 111 -7.80 20.07 -10.38
N THR A 112 -6.58 20.09 -9.86
CA THR A 112 -6.09 19.12 -8.86
C THR A 112 -5.81 19.82 -7.55
N PRO A 113 -6.49 19.47 -6.45
CA PRO A 113 -6.21 19.99 -5.11
C PRO A 113 -5.07 19.21 -4.43
N THR A 114 -4.23 19.95 -3.72
CA THR A 114 -3.18 19.42 -2.86
C THR A 114 -3.36 20.02 -1.47
N ALA A 115 -3.52 19.17 -0.46
CA ALA A 115 -3.56 19.61 0.92
C ALA A 115 -2.18 20.04 1.39
N VAL A 116 -2.11 21.17 2.09
CA VAL A 116 -0.92 21.66 2.79
C VAL A 116 -1.20 21.61 4.28
N PHE A 117 -0.28 21.05 5.05
CA PHE A 117 -0.45 20.82 6.50
C PHE A 117 0.88 21.02 7.24
N GLU A 118 0.80 21.13 8.55
CA GLU A 118 2.00 21.21 9.38
C GLU A 118 2.90 20.00 9.15
N PRO A 119 4.23 20.19 9.00
CA PRO A 119 5.14 19.09 8.69
C PRO A 119 5.05 17.97 9.72
N VAL A 120 4.91 16.75 9.26
CA VAL A 120 4.91 15.52 10.06
C VAL A 120 5.98 14.57 9.53
N ASP A 121 6.72 13.91 10.43
CA ASP A 121 7.69 12.89 10.04
C ASP A 121 6.96 11.57 9.79
N ILE A 122 7.12 11.04 8.58
CA ILE A 122 6.60 9.73 8.19
C ILE A 122 7.77 8.93 7.64
N ASP A 123 8.16 7.87 8.34
CA ASP A 123 9.28 7.00 7.97
C ASP A 123 10.58 7.77 7.70
N GLY A 124 10.95 8.68 8.60
CA GLY A 124 12.16 9.48 8.49
C GLY A 124 12.16 10.53 7.37
N THR A 125 10.98 10.84 6.83
CA THR A 125 10.80 11.89 5.82
C THR A 125 9.79 12.92 6.30
N SER A 126 10.18 14.21 6.32
CA SER A 126 9.26 15.29 6.63
C SER A 126 8.29 15.53 5.47
N VAL A 127 7.01 15.36 5.74
CA VAL A 127 5.91 15.51 4.77
C VAL A 127 5.03 16.66 5.20
N SER A 128 4.70 17.57 4.27
CA SER A 128 3.80 18.71 4.51
C SER A 128 2.74 18.91 3.42
N ARG A 129 2.68 18.00 2.45
CA ARG A 129 1.74 18.04 1.34
C ARG A 129 1.21 16.66 1.00
N ALA A 130 -0.08 16.57 0.68
CA ALA A 130 -0.71 15.33 0.22
C ALA A 130 -1.69 15.60 -0.93
N SER A 131 -1.71 14.71 -1.91
CA SER A 131 -2.66 14.82 -3.02
C SER A 131 -4.08 14.52 -2.54
N LEU A 132 -5.04 15.34 -2.99
CA LEU A 132 -6.49 15.08 -2.86
C LEU A 132 -7.10 14.59 -4.18
N HIS A 133 -6.27 14.22 -5.15
CA HIS A 133 -6.59 13.63 -6.44
C HIS A 133 -7.48 14.51 -7.33
N ASN A 134 -8.68 14.88 -6.89
CA ASN A 134 -9.65 15.64 -7.65
C ASN A 134 -10.65 16.36 -6.75
N VAL A 135 -11.44 17.23 -7.37
CA VAL A 135 -12.47 18.05 -6.69
C VAL A 135 -13.53 17.22 -5.97
N SER A 136 -13.90 16.05 -6.50
CA SER A 136 -14.92 15.19 -5.87
C SER A 136 -14.41 14.59 -4.57
N ILE A 137 -13.18 14.11 -4.54
CA ILE A 137 -12.53 13.60 -3.33
C ILE A 137 -12.34 14.71 -2.31
N PHE A 138 -11.84 15.89 -2.75
CA PHE A 138 -11.74 17.07 -1.88
C PHE A 138 -13.08 17.41 -1.19
N LYS A 139 -14.17 17.46 -1.95
CA LYS A 139 -15.50 17.71 -1.40
C LYS A 139 -15.93 16.65 -0.38
N GLY A 140 -15.57 15.39 -0.62
CA GLY A 140 -15.89 14.27 0.27
C GLY A 140 -15.27 14.37 1.66
N PHE A 141 -14.11 15.02 1.79
CA PHE A 141 -13.44 15.21 3.08
C PHE A 141 -14.04 16.33 3.94
N TYR A 142 -14.82 17.26 3.37
CA TYR A 142 -15.39 18.42 4.08
C TYR A 142 -14.35 19.22 4.87
N LEU A 143 -13.23 19.55 4.24
CA LEU A 143 -12.08 20.19 4.87
C LEU A 143 -12.34 21.68 5.15
N HIS A 144 -11.90 22.11 6.35
CA HIS A 144 -11.81 23.50 6.76
C HIS A 144 -10.37 23.81 7.19
N LYS A 145 -10.03 25.06 7.19
CA LYS A 145 -8.74 25.51 7.68
C LYS A 145 -8.56 25.16 9.16
N TYR A 146 -7.39 24.61 9.50
CA TYR A 146 -7.06 24.09 10.83
C TYR A 146 -7.81 22.81 11.25
N ASP A 147 -8.38 22.07 10.31
CA ASP A 147 -8.82 20.71 10.59
C ASP A 147 -7.64 19.82 10.96
N THR A 148 -7.86 18.92 11.90
CA THR A 148 -6.94 17.80 12.14
C THR A 148 -7.24 16.72 11.12
N VAL A 149 -6.23 16.34 10.37
CA VAL A 149 -6.33 15.30 9.33
C VAL A 149 -5.36 14.16 9.63
N SER A 150 -5.74 12.95 9.26
CA SER A 150 -4.85 11.81 9.28
C SER A 150 -4.20 11.64 7.91
N VAL A 151 -2.88 11.49 7.89
CA VAL A 151 -2.06 11.35 6.69
C VAL A 151 -1.23 10.09 6.73
N TYR A 152 -0.99 9.48 5.57
CA TYR A 152 -0.16 8.29 5.41
C TYR A 152 0.58 8.33 4.07
N LYS A 153 1.57 7.47 3.88
CA LYS A 153 2.22 7.29 2.57
C LYS A 153 1.69 6.07 1.86
N ALA A 154 0.83 6.25 0.86
CA ALA A 154 0.39 5.15 0.02
C ALA A 154 1.59 4.51 -0.71
N ASN A 155 1.70 3.17 -0.59
CA ASN A 155 2.83 2.39 -1.10
C ASN A 155 4.20 2.93 -0.61
N GLN A 156 4.26 3.45 0.61
CA GLN A 156 5.46 4.03 1.25
C GLN A 156 6.08 5.25 0.53
N ILE A 157 5.40 5.81 -0.46
CA ILE A 157 5.96 6.86 -1.33
C ILE A 157 5.06 8.09 -1.41
N ILE A 158 3.76 7.93 -1.64
CA ILE A 158 2.85 9.02 -2.02
C ILE A 158 2.02 9.46 -0.82
N PRO A 159 2.23 10.68 -0.27
CA PRO A 159 1.41 11.18 0.82
C PRO A 159 -0.06 11.35 0.40
N GLN A 160 -0.95 10.87 1.24
CA GLN A 160 -2.40 10.97 1.08
C GLN A 160 -3.08 11.28 2.41
N ILE A 161 -4.26 11.92 2.34
CA ILE A 161 -5.15 12.06 3.50
C ILE A 161 -6.06 10.84 3.55
N SER A 162 -6.12 10.16 4.70
CA SER A 162 -7.04 9.05 4.95
C SER A 162 -8.39 9.56 5.45
N GLN A 163 -8.39 10.55 6.36
CA GLN A 163 -9.61 11.09 6.94
C GLN A 163 -9.44 12.50 7.49
N ASN A 164 -10.57 13.19 7.64
CA ASN A 164 -10.68 14.42 8.42
C ASN A 164 -11.22 14.07 9.82
N ILE A 165 -10.37 14.13 10.83
CA ILE A 165 -10.68 13.73 12.22
C ILE A 165 -11.67 14.72 12.85
N THR A 166 -11.49 16.00 12.59
CA THR A 166 -12.36 17.07 13.15
C THR A 166 -13.59 17.36 12.32
N ARG A 167 -13.94 16.48 11.37
CA ARG A 167 -15.10 16.62 10.51
C ARG A 167 -16.36 16.92 11.30
N GLY A 168 -16.98 18.06 11.02
CA GLY A 168 -18.22 18.51 11.66
C GLY A 168 -18.07 19.19 13.03
N TYR A 169 -16.85 19.25 13.58
CA TYR A 169 -16.56 19.92 14.84
C TYR A 169 -15.78 21.23 14.65
N ASN A 170 -15.08 21.39 13.54
CA ASN A 170 -14.32 22.58 13.27
C ASN A 170 -15.20 23.66 12.62
N THR A 171 -15.07 24.89 13.14
CA THR A 171 -15.73 26.09 12.65
C THR A 171 -14.78 26.94 11.77
N GLY A 172 -13.65 26.40 11.38
CA GLY A 172 -12.67 27.06 10.53
C GLY A 172 -13.24 27.49 9.17
N GLU A 173 -12.53 28.36 8.50
CA GLU A 173 -12.89 28.85 7.17
C GLU A 173 -12.91 27.71 6.15
N LYS A 174 -13.99 27.68 5.33
CA LYS A 174 -14.12 26.72 4.22
C LYS A 174 -13.22 27.11 3.08
N PHE A 175 -12.52 26.13 2.52
CA PHE A 175 -11.74 26.36 1.31
C PHE A 175 -12.65 26.56 0.09
N ILE A 176 -12.34 27.59 -0.69
CA ILE A 176 -13.09 27.93 -1.90
C ILE A 176 -12.47 27.20 -3.09
N ILE A 177 -13.34 26.53 -3.86
CA ILE A 177 -12.91 25.94 -5.13
C ILE A 177 -12.80 27.07 -6.16
N PRO A 178 -11.63 27.26 -6.80
CA PRO A 178 -11.47 28.26 -7.83
C PRO A 178 -12.49 28.09 -8.94
N LYS A 179 -13.10 29.18 -9.39
CA LYS A 179 -13.93 29.17 -10.60
C LYS A 179 -13.00 29.28 -11.80
N ILE A 180 -13.18 28.38 -12.74
CA ILE A 180 -12.49 28.38 -14.04
C ILE A 180 -13.28 29.21 -15.02
#